data_43eae14ab88de83d660ad496110b7470
#
_entry.id   43eae14ab88de83d660ad496110b7470
#
_cell.length_a   1.000
_cell.length_b   1.000
_cell.length_c   1.000
_cell.angle_alpha   90.00
_cell.angle_beta   90.00
_cell.angle_gamma   90.00
#
_symmetry.space_group_name_H-M   'P 1'
#
loop_
_entity.id
_entity.type
_entity.pdbx_description
1 polymer ?
#
loop_
_entity_poly.entity_id
_entity_poly.type
_entity_poly.pdbx_seq_one_letter_code
_entity_poly.pdbx_strand_id
1 'polypeptide(L)'
;RNEFIAYGELESNKIDFTPGGAPLICYWQVPRDEAVTIRVTPPNAAYWAVEFGSYWWETMDYRYRLCSLNMHHAELEQDGSLLVVVSHEDPGLPNWLDPSGHDEGYVTFRWIGADDYPRPQVEQFPVSQLEERLPENAKRMSREERVEQLRQRRLGVVKRFGT
;
A
#
# COMPACT_ATOMS: atom_id res chain seq x y z
N ARG A 1 9.65 -5.19 -12.29
CA ARG A 1 8.64 -5.69 -11.35
C ARG A 1 9.00 -5.25 -9.94
N ASN A 2 7.98 -4.93 -9.13
CA ASN A 2 8.18 -4.51 -7.74
C ASN A 2 9.15 -3.31 -7.60
N GLU A 3 9.09 -2.37 -8.52
CA GLU A 3 9.85 -1.12 -8.51
C GLU A 3 8.91 0.03 -8.86
N PHE A 4 8.96 1.10 -8.07
CA PHE A 4 8.16 2.30 -8.33
C PHE A 4 8.86 3.20 -9.34
N ILE A 5 8.10 3.60 -10.35
CA ILE A 5 8.51 4.61 -11.33
C ILE A 5 7.52 5.77 -11.31
N ALA A 6 7.99 6.97 -11.62
CA ALA A 6 7.09 8.10 -11.79
C ALA A 6 6.26 7.90 -13.07
N TYR A 7 4.95 8.16 -12.98
CA TYR A 7 4.03 7.97 -14.10
C TYR A 7 4.47 8.77 -15.35
N GLY A 8 5.02 9.95 -15.17
CA GLY A 8 5.54 10.78 -16.25
C GLY A 8 6.80 10.26 -16.94
N GLU A 9 7.48 9.25 -16.37
CA GLU A 9 8.64 8.58 -17.00
C GLU A 9 8.23 7.54 -18.05
N LEU A 10 6.95 7.15 -18.07
CA LEU A 10 6.41 6.33 -19.13
C LEU A 10 6.31 7.18 -20.39
N GLU A 11 7.12 6.88 -21.42
CA GLU A 11 7.26 7.66 -22.67
C GLU A 11 5.92 7.98 -23.38
N SER A 12 4.88 7.20 -23.09
CA SER A 12 3.55 7.35 -23.68
C SER A 12 2.64 8.37 -22.99
N ASN A 13 2.99 8.86 -21.79
CA ASN A 13 2.06 9.64 -20.97
C ASN A 13 2.60 11.03 -20.64
N LYS A 14 2.18 12.01 -21.44
CA LYS A 14 2.40 13.44 -21.17
C LYS A 14 1.26 14.09 -20.37
N ILE A 15 0.31 13.31 -19.87
CA ILE A 15 -0.88 13.82 -19.18
C ILE A 15 -0.68 13.63 -17.68
N ASP A 16 -0.62 14.72 -16.95
CA ASP A 16 -0.68 14.72 -15.49
C ASP A 16 -2.14 14.60 -15.05
N PHE A 17 -2.51 13.41 -14.58
CA PHE A 17 -3.87 13.15 -14.09
C PHE A 17 -4.11 13.57 -12.64
N THR A 18 -3.07 14.00 -11.93
CA THR A 18 -3.18 14.34 -10.51
C THR A 18 -2.73 15.78 -10.30
N PRO A 19 -3.65 16.76 -10.31
CA PRO A 19 -3.30 18.15 -10.04
C PRO A 19 -2.54 18.28 -8.71
N GLY A 20 -1.32 18.82 -8.76
CA GLY A 20 -0.47 19.03 -7.58
C GLY A 20 0.12 17.75 -6.98
N GLY A 21 0.17 16.65 -7.73
CA GLY A 21 0.78 15.41 -7.29
C GLY A 21 1.56 14.67 -8.39
N ALA A 22 2.53 13.86 -7.99
CA ALA A 22 3.24 12.96 -8.86
C ALA A 22 2.90 11.51 -8.49
N PRO A 23 2.04 10.80 -9.25
CA PRO A 23 1.76 9.40 -9.00
C PRO A 23 2.99 8.55 -9.33
N LEU A 24 3.34 7.65 -8.42
CA LEU A 24 4.29 6.58 -8.63
C LEU A 24 3.52 5.30 -8.94
N ILE A 25 3.96 4.54 -9.93
CA ILE A 25 3.35 3.30 -10.35
C ILE A 25 4.36 2.18 -10.21
N CYS A 26 3.89 1.03 -9.75
CA CYS A 26 4.65 -0.20 -9.73
C CYS A 26 3.76 -1.33 -10.27
N TYR A 27 4.30 -2.13 -11.18
CA TYR A 27 3.72 -3.42 -11.51
C TYR A 27 4.20 -4.42 -10.46
N TRP A 28 3.29 -4.85 -9.60
CA TRP A 28 3.60 -5.80 -8.54
C TRP A 28 3.34 -7.25 -8.96
N GLN A 29 4.13 -8.14 -8.43
CA GLN A 29 3.93 -9.58 -8.53
C GLN A 29 4.34 -10.20 -7.20
N VAL A 30 3.41 -10.91 -6.54
CA VAL A 30 3.61 -11.54 -5.24
C VAL A 30 3.05 -12.95 -5.30
N PRO A 31 3.88 -13.96 -5.58
CA PRO A 31 3.50 -15.36 -5.43
C PRO A 31 3.02 -15.69 -4.01
N ARG A 32 2.23 -16.75 -3.85
CA ARG A 32 1.59 -17.07 -2.56
C ARG A 32 2.57 -17.39 -1.43
N ASP A 33 3.74 -17.87 -1.78
CA ASP A 33 4.83 -18.20 -0.84
C ASP A 33 5.81 -17.04 -0.60
N GLU A 34 5.54 -15.88 -1.21
CA GLU A 34 6.37 -14.68 -1.07
C GLU A 34 5.62 -13.53 -0.41
N ALA A 35 6.40 -12.60 0.10
CA ALA A 35 5.95 -11.30 0.60
C ALA A 35 6.75 -10.18 -0.06
N VAL A 36 6.14 -9.00 -0.11
CA VAL A 36 6.80 -7.77 -0.54
C VAL A 36 6.70 -6.75 0.59
N THR A 37 7.81 -6.11 0.91
CA THR A 37 7.82 -4.92 1.77
C THR A 37 7.99 -3.66 0.92
N ILE A 38 7.26 -2.62 1.28
CA ILE A 38 7.35 -1.29 0.69
C ILE A 38 7.69 -0.34 1.83
N ARG A 39 8.85 0.30 1.76
CA ARG A 39 9.33 1.22 2.80
C ARG A 39 9.60 2.60 2.23
N VAL A 40 9.11 3.62 2.91
CA VAL A 40 9.35 5.02 2.56
C VAL A 40 9.16 5.91 3.77
N THR A 41 9.91 6.99 3.88
CA THR A 41 9.60 8.08 4.82
C THR A 41 8.65 9.04 4.10
N PRO A 42 7.38 9.16 4.54
CA PRO A 42 6.45 10.08 3.91
C PRO A 42 6.95 11.52 4.00
N PRO A 43 6.85 12.32 2.92
CA PRO A 43 7.16 13.73 2.95
C PRO A 43 6.07 14.51 3.68
N ASN A 44 6.30 15.78 3.94
CA ASN A 44 5.23 16.68 4.32
C ASN A 44 4.29 16.87 3.11
N ALA A 45 3.06 16.39 3.22
CA ALA A 45 2.08 16.37 2.13
C ALA A 45 0.69 16.71 2.66
N ALA A 46 -0.14 17.32 1.80
CA ALA A 46 -1.55 17.54 2.11
C ALA A 46 -2.31 16.21 2.21
N TYR A 47 -1.94 15.23 1.38
CA TYR A 47 -2.50 13.88 1.40
C TYR A 47 -1.56 12.88 0.71
N TRP A 48 -1.58 11.64 1.16
CA TRP A 48 -0.96 10.52 0.44
C TRP A 48 -1.76 9.22 0.59
N ALA A 49 -1.65 8.38 -0.41
CA ALA A 49 -2.28 7.06 -0.41
C ALA A 49 -1.48 6.07 -1.26
N VAL A 50 -1.59 4.81 -0.89
CA VAL A 50 -1.19 3.66 -1.71
C VAL A 50 -2.41 2.80 -1.99
N GLU A 51 -2.61 2.43 -3.24
CA GLU A 51 -3.79 1.74 -3.72
C GLU A 51 -3.42 0.64 -4.70
N PHE A 52 -3.99 -0.54 -4.49
CA PHE A 52 -3.82 -1.70 -5.34
C PHE A 52 -4.94 -1.78 -6.38
N GLY A 53 -4.57 -2.16 -7.60
CA GLY A 53 -5.47 -2.57 -8.67
C GLY A 53 -5.08 -3.93 -9.21
N SER A 54 -6.04 -4.61 -9.85
CA SER A 54 -5.79 -5.84 -10.59
C SER A 54 -4.89 -5.59 -11.81
N TYR A 55 -4.44 -6.66 -12.47
CA TYR A 55 -3.70 -6.56 -13.74
C TYR A 55 -4.42 -5.68 -14.78
N TRP A 56 -5.74 -5.67 -14.77
CA TRP A 56 -6.58 -4.92 -15.71
C TRP A 56 -6.94 -3.50 -15.25
N TRP A 57 -6.25 -2.97 -14.22
CA TRP A 57 -6.53 -1.66 -13.63
C TRP A 57 -7.91 -1.55 -12.97
N GLU A 58 -8.48 -2.67 -12.58
CA GLU A 58 -9.74 -2.69 -11.86
C GLU A 58 -9.50 -2.46 -10.38
N THR A 59 -10.41 -1.72 -9.75
CA THR A 59 -10.42 -1.54 -8.31
C THR A 59 -10.72 -2.87 -7.62
N MET A 60 -9.88 -3.26 -6.68
CA MET A 60 -10.07 -4.47 -5.88
C MET A 60 -11.20 -4.30 -4.85
N ASP A 61 -11.55 -5.36 -4.13
CA ASP A 61 -12.61 -5.34 -3.11
C ASP A 61 -12.26 -4.48 -1.89
N TYR A 62 -12.32 -3.18 -2.05
CA TYR A 62 -12.03 -2.20 -1.01
C TYR A 62 -13.06 -2.16 0.12
N ARG A 63 -14.19 -2.85 0.00
CA ARG A 63 -15.23 -2.90 1.03
C ARG A 63 -14.86 -3.84 2.17
N TYR A 64 -14.26 -4.97 1.83
CA TYR A 64 -14.02 -6.07 2.77
C TYR A 64 -12.55 -6.41 2.93
N ARG A 65 -11.67 -5.86 2.07
CA ARG A 65 -10.26 -6.17 2.04
C ARG A 65 -9.38 -4.91 2.14
N LEU A 66 -8.18 -5.09 2.65
CA LEU A 66 -7.20 -4.00 2.80
C LEU A 66 -6.38 -3.85 1.52
N CYS A 67 -7.00 -3.39 0.44
CA CYS A 67 -6.33 -3.16 -0.84
C CYS A 67 -5.88 -1.70 -1.04
N SER A 68 -6.00 -0.86 -0.02
CA SER A 68 -5.49 0.51 -0.03
C SER A 68 -5.21 1.00 1.38
N LEU A 69 -4.23 1.91 1.51
CA LEU A 69 -3.89 2.64 2.72
C LEU A 69 -3.77 4.12 2.40
N ASN A 70 -3.98 4.97 3.39
CA ASN A 70 -3.74 6.40 3.28
C ASN A 70 -3.16 6.96 4.59
N MET A 71 -2.72 8.22 4.58
CA MET A 71 -2.09 8.86 5.72
C MET A 71 -2.95 8.90 7.00
N HIS A 72 -4.28 8.76 6.89
CA HIS A 72 -5.18 8.79 8.05
C HIS A 72 -5.36 7.42 8.72
N HIS A 73 -5.04 6.34 7.99
CA HIS A 73 -5.24 4.97 8.46
C HIS A 73 -3.93 4.19 8.61
N ALA A 74 -2.87 4.67 7.96
CA ALA A 74 -1.56 4.04 8.07
C ALA A 74 -0.91 4.37 9.42
N GLU A 75 -0.17 3.42 9.95
CA GLU A 75 0.65 3.60 11.13
C GLU A 75 2.12 3.74 10.72
N LEU A 76 2.79 4.79 11.20
CA LEU A 76 4.21 4.97 10.98
C LEU A 76 5.02 4.22 12.05
N GLU A 77 6.20 3.75 11.66
CA GLU A 77 7.19 3.19 12.57
C GLU A 77 7.75 4.29 13.50
N GLN A 78 8.52 3.90 14.52
CA GLN A 78 9.09 4.85 15.50
C GLN A 78 10.03 5.88 14.87
N ASP A 79 10.69 5.52 13.78
CA ASP A 79 11.58 6.41 13.01
C ASP A 79 10.84 7.32 12.02
N GLY A 80 9.51 7.27 12.01
CA GLY A 80 8.67 8.03 11.09
C GLY A 80 8.54 7.40 9.71
N SER A 81 9.15 6.26 9.43
CA SER A 81 8.98 5.55 8.17
C SER A 81 7.64 4.84 8.10
N LEU A 82 7.11 4.70 6.89
CA LEU A 82 6.01 3.83 6.54
C LEU A 82 6.57 2.48 6.09
N LEU A 83 6.17 1.42 6.76
CA LEU A 83 6.42 0.05 6.35
C LEU A 83 5.08 -0.58 5.96
N VAL A 84 4.93 -0.94 4.69
CA VAL A 84 3.78 -1.68 4.16
C VAL A 84 4.23 -3.09 3.81
N VAL A 85 3.42 -4.08 4.17
CA VAL A 85 3.65 -5.48 3.80
C VAL A 85 2.53 -5.95 2.89
N VAL A 86 2.91 -6.56 1.78
CA VAL A 86 2.00 -7.23 0.84
C VAL A 86 2.19 -8.72 0.97
N SER A 87 1.16 -9.46 1.30
CA SER A 87 1.17 -10.92 1.45
C SER A 87 -0.25 -11.47 1.32
N HIS A 88 -0.37 -12.73 0.86
CA HIS A 88 -1.68 -13.38 0.69
C HIS A 88 -2.35 -13.74 2.02
N GLU A 89 -1.57 -13.91 3.07
CA GLU A 89 -2.05 -14.13 4.42
C GLU A 89 -1.74 -12.92 5.30
N ASP A 90 -2.61 -12.65 6.27
CA ASP A 90 -2.44 -11.54 7.22
C ASP A 90 -1.17 -11.75 8.05
N PRO A 91 -0.17 -10.87 7.93
CA PRO A 91 1.10 -11.00 8.64
C PRO A 91 1.04 -10.49 10.08
N GLY A 92 -0.12 -10.03 10.57
CA GLY A 92 -0.24 -9.42 11.90
C GLY A 92 0.46 -8.06 12.04
N LEU A 93 0.48 -7.28 10.95
CA LEU A 93 1.08 -5.95 10.90
C LEU A 93 0.04 -4.87 10.55
N PRO A 94 0.15 -3.63 11.08
CA PRO A 94 -0.86 -2.58 10.86
C PRO A 94 -1.09 -2.25 9.38
N ASN A 95 -0.01 -2.05 8.64
CA ASN A 95 -0.06 -1.66 7.24
C ASN A 95 0.09 -2.87 6.32
N TRP A 96 -0.86 -3.78 6.38
CA TRP A 96 -0.95 -4.89 5.44
C TRP A 96 -1.78 -4.51 4.22
N LEU A 97 -1.32 -4.88 3.03
CA LEU A 97 -2.09 -4.83 1.80
C LEU A 97 -2.37 -6.26 1.32
N ASP A 98 -3.65 -6.56 1.22
CA ASP A 98 -4.18 -7.85 0.78
C ASP A 98 -4.31 -7.87 -0.75
N PRO A 99 -3.57 -8.73 -1.47
CA PRO A 99 -3.68 -8.89 -2.92
C PRO A 99 -5.04 -9.41 -3.40
N SER A 100 -5.95 -9.75 -2.46
CA SER A 100 -7.31 -10.22 -2.77
C SER A 100 -7.34 -11.47 -3.66
N GLY A 101 -6.33 -12.32 -3.56
CA GLY A 101 -6.19 -13.55 -4.35
C GLY A 101 -5.53 -13.38 -5.71
N HIS A 102 -5.16 -12.15 -6.09
CA HIS A 102 -4.39 -11.89 -7.32
C HIS A 102 -2.90 -12.08 -7.06
N ASP A 103 -2.19 -12.69 -7.98
CA ASP A 103 -0.74 -12.87 -7.88
C ASP A 103 0.05 -11.70 -8.48
N GLU A 104 -0.63 -10.82 -9.23
CA GLU A 104 -0.05 -9.64 -9.89
C GLU A 104 -1.06 -8.52 -10.14
N GLY A 105 -0.57 -7.32 -10.38
CA GLY A 105 -1.38 -6.15 -10.66
C GLY A 105 -0.59 -4.85 -10.63
N TYR A 106 -1.28 -3.74 -10.41
CA TYR A 106 -0.67 -2.43 -10.29
C TYR A 106 -0.87 -1.86 -8.90
N VAL A 107 0.11 -1.14 -8.42
CA VAL A 107 0.03 -0.30 -7.22
C VAL A 107 0.37 1.12 -7.58
N THR A 108 -0.44 2.04 -7.10
CA THR A 108 -0.22 3.47 -7.26
C THR A 108 0.12 4.05 -5.88
N PHE A 109 1.22 4.78 -5.80
CA PHE A 109 1.55 5.59 -4.64
C PHE A 109 1.40 7.06 -5.03
N ARG A 110 0.64 7.83 -4.25
CA ARG A 110 0.33 9.23 -4.57
C ARG A 110 0.74 10.15 -3.44
N TRP A 111 1.55 11.15 -3.76
CA TRP A 111 1.86 12.28 -2.92
C TRP A 111 1.11 13.49 -3.47
N ILE A 112 0.25 14.13 -2.68
CA ILE A 112 -0.58 15.27 -3.11
C ILE A 112 -0.26 16.48 -2.28
N GLY A 113 0.13 17.59 -2.95
CA GLY A 113 0.56 18.81 -2.28
C GLY A 113 1.77 18.57 -1.38
N ALA A 114 2.71 17.75 -1.83
CA ALA A 114 3.90 17.38 -1.10
C ALA A 114 5.07 18.31 -1.42
N ASP A 115 5.99 18.44 -0.46
CA ASP A 115 7.23 19.18 -0.63
C ASP A 115 8.35 18.32 -1.26
N ASP A 116 8.17 16.99 -1.29
CA ASP A 116 9.06 16.01 -1.92
C ASP A 116 8.25 14.81 -2.45
N TYR A 117 8.86 14.03 -3.32
CA TYR A 117 8.24 12.86 -3.97
C TYR A 117 9.15 11.62 -3.85
N PRO A 118 9.41 11.13 -2.62
CA PRO A 118 10.32 10.02 -2.41
C PRO A 118 9.78 8.73 -3.05
N ARG A 119 10.68 7.98 -3.67
CA ARG A 119 10.37 6.65 -4.20
C ARG A 119 10.47 5.62 -3.08
N PRO A 120 9.42 4.80 -2.88
CA PRO A 120 9.49 3.70 -1.94
C PRO A 120 10.55 2.67 -2.34
N GLN A 121 11.25 2.16 -1.35
CA GLN A 121 12.10 0.97 -1.50
C GLN A 121 11.23 -0.27 -1.43
N VAL A 122 11.49 -1.23 -2.30
CA VAL A 122 10.71 -2.48 -2.40
C VAL A 122 11.64 -3.66 -2.30
N GLU A 123 11.31 -4.61 -1.44
CA GLU A 123 11.99 -5.89 -1.32
C GLU A 123 10.98 -7.03 -1.44
N GLN A 124 11.35 -8.09 -2.16
CA GLN A 124 10.58 -9.32 -2.32
C GLN A 124 11.38 -10.50 -1.80
N PHE A 125 10.74 -11.36 -1.04
CA PHE A 125 11.40 -12.51 -0.40
C PHE A 125 10.36 -13.56 0.01
N PRO A 126 10.80 -14.81 0.30
CA PRO A 126 9.92 -15.84 0.84
C PRO A 126 9.21 -15.37 2.11
N VAL A 127 7.90 -15.59 2.21
CA VAL A 127 7.10 -15.14 3.37
C VAL A 127 7.63 -15.68 4.70
N SER A 128 8.27 -16.85 4.68
CA SER A 128 8.94 -17.44 5.86
C SER A 128 10.07 -16.58 6.45
N GLN A 129 10.64 -15.66 5.67
CA GLN A 129 11.69 -14.74 6.09
C GLN A 129 11.16 -13.39 6.59
N LEU A 130 9.84 -13.18 6.60
CA LEU A 130 9.26 -11.89 6.93
C LEU A 130 9.70 -11.42 8.32
N GLU A 131 9.63 -12.28 9.32
CA GLU A 131 9.99 -11.92 10.70
C GLU A 131 11.45 -11.43 10.83
N GLU A 132 12.37 -12.03 10.10
CA GLU A 132 13.80 -11.67 10.11
C GLU A 132 14.07 -10.31 9.44
N ARG A 133 13.13 -9.84 8.61
CA ARG A 133 13.24 -8.61 7.83
C ARG A 133 12.52 -7.43 8.45
N LEU A 134 11.72 -7.68 9.47
CA LEU A 134 11.02 -6.60 10.18
C LEU A 134 11.98 -5.88 11.14
N PRO A 135 11.75 -4.60 11.42
CA PRO A 135 12.40 -3.93 12.53
C PRO A 135 12.14 -4.68 13.85
N GLU A 136 13.13 -4.73 14.74
CA GLU A 136 13.01 -5.40 16.05
C GLU A 136 11.78 -4.93 16.85
N ASN A 137 11.43 -3.66 16.70
CA ASN A 137 10.31 -2.99 17.35
C ASN A 137 9.13 -2.74 16.41
N ALA A 138 9.01 -3.51 15.31
CA ALA A 138 7.89 -3.38 14.39
C ALA A 138 6.56 -3.51 15.12
N LYS A 139 5.63 -2.62 14.84
CA LYS A 139 4.29 -2.66 15.40
C LYS A 139 3.57 -3.94 15.01
N ARG A 140 2.80 -4.48 15.94
CA ARG A 140 2.01 -5.69 15.72
C ARG A 140 0.53 -5.37 15.81
N MET A 141 -0.26 -6.21 15.14
CA MET A 141 -1.70 -6.14 15.15
C MET A 141 -2.27 -7.52 15.45
N SER A 142 -3.12 -7.60 16.48
CA SER A 142 -3.84 -8.82 16.84
C SER A 142 -4.96 -9.09 15.83
N ARG A 143 -5.51 -10.30 15.90
CA ARG A 143 -6.67 -10.68 15.09
C ARG A 143 -7.90 -9.82 15.40
N GLU A 144 -8.10 -9.52 16.67
CA GLU A 144 -9.20 -8.68 17.15
C GLU A 144 -9.09 -7.26 16.63
N GLU A 145 -7.91 -6.67 16.68
CA GLU A 145 -7.63 -5.33 16.10
C GLU A 145 -7.84 -5.33 14.58
N ARG A 146 -7.43 -6.39 13.88
CA ARG A 146 -7.68 -6.53 12.44
C ARG A 146 -9.18 -6.58 12.11
N VAL A 147 -9.96 -7.33 12.86
CA VAL A 147 -11.41 -7.39 12.69
C VAL A 147 -12.03 -6.00 12.88
N GLU A 148 -11.59 -5.25 13.89
CA GLU A 148 -12.06 -3.89 14.11
C GLU A 148 -11.61 -2.93 13.01
N GLN A 149 -10.37 -3.02 12.53
CA GLN A 149 -9.89 -2.22 11.38
C GLN A 149 -10.74 -2.43 10.13
N LEU A 150 -11.05 -3.70 9.80
CA LEU A 150 -11.93 -4.04 8.66
C LEU A 150 -13.36 -3.54 8.86
N ARG A 151 -13.87 -3.61 10.09
CA ARG A 151 -15.20 -3.09 10.44
C ARG A 151 -15.27 -1.57 10.25
N GLN A 152 -14.28 -0.84 10.73
CA GLN A 152 -14.19 0.62 10.57
C GLN A 152 -14.09 1.03 9.09
N ARG A 153 -13.26 0.31 8.32
CA ARG A 153 -13.15 0.51 6.89
C ARG A 153 -14.51 0.37 6.20
N ARG A 154 -15.23 -0.73 6.47
CA ARG A 154 -16.56 -0.97 5.91
C ARG A 154 -17.55 0.13 6.26
N LEU A 155 -17.59 0.55 7.53
CA LEU A 155 -18.45 1.66 7.96
C LEU A 155 -18.12 2.97 7.23
N GLY A 156 -16.84 3.26 7.00
CA GLY A 156 -16.40 4.41 6.21
C GLY A 156 -16.92 4.35 4.77
N VAL A 157 -16.84 3.18 4.13
CA VAL A 157 -17.34 2.95 2.77
C VAL A 157 -18.86 3.11 2.70
N VAL A 158 -19.60 2.48 3.64
CA VAL A 158 -21.06 2.59 3.72
C VAL A 158 -21.48 4.06 3.92
N LYS A 159 -20.81 4.77 4.83
CA LYS A 159 -21.10 6.21 5.07
C LYS A 159 -20.87 7.05 3.83
N ARG A 160 -19.86 6.74 3.03
CA ARG A 160 -19.50 7.51 1.82
C ARG A 160 -20.41 7.21 0.63
N PHE A 161 -20.76 5.95 0.43
CA PHE A 161 -21.44 5.49 -0.78
C PHE A 161 -22.89 5.02 -0.56
N GLY A 162 -23.35 4.92 0.69
CA GLY A 162 -24.73 4.54 1.03
C GLY A 162 -25.07 3.07 0.75
N THR A 163 -24.06 2.18 0.63
CA THR A 163 -24.29 0.76 0.27
C THR A 163 -23.68 -0.19 1.26
#